data_933c64927a0c6a19dc2f2be067ad8a46
#
_entry.id   933c64927a0c6a19dc2f2be067ad8a46
#
_cell.length_a   1.000
_cell.length_b   1.000
_cell.length_c   1.000
_cell.angle_alpha   90.00
_cell.angle_beta   90.00
_cell.angle_gamma   90.00
#
_symmetry.space_group_name_H-M   'P 1'
#
loop_
_entity.id
_entity.type
_entity.pdbx_description
1 polymer ?
#
loop_
_entity_poly.entity_id
_entity_poly.type
_entity_poly.pdbx_seq_one_letter_code
_entity_poly.pdbx_strand_id
1 'polypeptide(L)'
;RSLGFAAVLQSANAVAVSVAERRRSLRCHVDSPTPLTNSDRAEVRTTIRSVLRLDEDLAPLHRVARRHPGYRWVPRFGAGRILRAPTAFEDTVKMICTTNCSWSLTVQMVTRLVGKLGHVVVGGQRAFPTPEAMASQPERFYRTVIRAGYRSPYLLELARRCVTGELNLERLRTETMTAEEKTALLRAIKGVGPYAADHLLRLHGVDDRFAHDSWITKQFA
;
A
#
# COMPACT_ATOMS: atom_id res chain seq x y z
N ARG A 1 7.11 -2.51 -20.47
CA ARG A 1 6.49 -1.72 -19.40
C ARG A 1 7.31 -1.91 -18.13
N SER A 2 7.45 -0.88 -17.31
CA SER A 2 8.15 -0.93 -16.03
C SER A 2 7.24 -0.40 -14.92
N LEU A 3 7.38 -0.96 -13.72
CA LEU A 3 6.79 -0.48 -12.49
C LEU A 3 7.92 0.18 -11.68
N GLY A 4 7.69 1.39 -11.15
CA GLY A 4 8.63 2.06 -10.25
C GLY A 4 7.97 2.37 -8.91
N PHE A 5 8.74 2.28 -7.84
CA PHE A 5 8.37 2.75 -6.51
C PHE A 5 9.62 3.18 -5.72
N ALA A 6 9.41 3.92 -4.65
CA ALA A 6 10.47 4.27 -3.71
C ALA A 6 10.10 3.77 -2.31
N ALA A 7 11.10 3.38 -1.53
CA ALA A 7 10.92 2.87 -0.17
C ALA A 7 12.03 3.37 0.75
N VAL A 8 11.73 3.47 2.04
CA VAL A 8 12.71 3.67 3.11
C VAL A 8 12.94 2.34 3.79
N LEU A 9 14.19 1.90 3.85
CA LEU A 9 14.59 0.65 4.48
C LEU A 9 14.75 0.81 6.00
N GLN A 10 14.80 -0.29 6.74
CA GLN A 10 15.04 -0.29 8.18
C GLN A 10 16.37 0.38 8.55
N SER A 11 17.36 0.33 7.67
CA SER A 11 18.63 1.07 7.80
C SER A 11 18.50 2.58 7.62
N ALA A 12 17.27 3.10 7.43
CA ALA A 12 16.96 4.47 7.04
C ALA A 12 17.47 4.86 5.63
N ASN A 13 18.00 3.93 4.86
CA ASN A 13 18.39 4.15 3.47
C ASN A 13 17.15 4.28 2.60
N ALA A 14 17.05 5.33 1.79
CA ALA A 14 15.92 5.52 0.89
C ALA A 14 16.33 5.09 -0.53
N VAL A 15 15.57 4.14 -1.09
CA VAL A 15 15.88 3.52 -2.39
C VAL A 15 14.78 3.77 -3.42
N ALA A 16 15.19 3.95 -4.68
CA ALA A 16 14.28 3.89 -5.82
C ALA A 16 14.40 2.52 -6.48
N VAL A 17 13.26 1.89 -6.73
CA VAL A 17 13.19 0.55 -7.33
C VAL A 17 12.43 0.64 -8.64
N SER A 18 12.99 0.09 -9.70
CA SER A 18 12.30 -0.14 -10.96
C SER A 18 12.29 -1.62 -11.31
N VAL A 19 11.11 -2.12 -11.71
CA VAL A 19 10.90 -3.51 -12.08
C VAL A 19 10.40 -3.58 -13.51
N ALA A 20 11.07 -4.33 -14.34
CA ALA A 20 10.68 -4.58 -15.73
C ALA A 20 10.58 -6.07 -16.00
N GLU A 21 9.54 -6.46 -16.73
CA GLU A 21 9.39 -7.83 -17.22
C GLU A 21 10.36 -8.12 -18.36
N ARG A 22 11.03 -9.25 -18.27
CA ARG A 22 11.91 -9.78 -19.32
C ARG A 22 11.62 -11.26 -19.58
N ARG A 23 10.87 -11.54 -20.63
CA ARG A 23 10.45 -12.93 -20.99
C ARG A 23 9.76 -13.61 -19.79
N ARG A 24 10.47 -14.53 -19.09
CA ARG A 24 9.96 -15.28 -17.94
C ARG A 24 10.57 -14.86 -16.61
N SER A 25 11.21 -13.69 -16.56
CA SER A 25 11.87 -13.17 -15.36
C SER A 25 11.56 -11.69 -15.14
N LEU A 26 11.76 -11.23 -13.91
CA LEU A 26 11.71 -9.81 -13.57
C LEU A 26 13.15 -9.30 -13.44
N ARG A 27 13.45 -8.21 -14.12
CA ARG A 27 14.67 -7.43 -13.89
C ARG A 27 14.33 -6.30 -12.95
N CYS A 28 15.03 -6.26 -11.82
CA CYS A 28 14.90 -5.18 -10.84
C CYS A 28 16.18 -4.35 -10.87
N HIS A 29 16.01 -3.04 -10.93
CA HIS A 29 17.08 -2.05 -10.75
C HIS A 29 16.79 -1.28 -9.48
N VAL A 30 17.82 -1.07 -8.66
CA VAL A 30 17.70 -0.40 -7.36
C VAL A 30 18.76 0.70 -7.30
N ASP A 31 18.30 1.93 -7.21
CA ASP A 31 19.15 3.10 -7.01
C ASP A 31 19.16 3.44 -5.52
N SER A 32 20.35 3.57 -4.96
CA SER A 32 20.58 3.89 -3.54
C SER A 32 21.66 4.96 -3.43
N PRO A 33 21.51 5.95 -2.53
CA PRO A 33 22.54 6.97 -2.30
C PRO A 33 23.79 6.40 -1.63
N THR A 34 23.66 5.28 -0.92
CA THR A 34 24.77 4.57 -0.27
C THR A 34 24.80 3.11 -0.69
N PRO A 35 25.96 2.42 -0.63
CA PRO A 35 26.04 1.00 -0.93
C PRO A 35 25.10 0.20 -0.03
N LEU A 36 24.32 -0.70 -0.65
CA LEU A 36 23.39 -1.56 0.06
C LEU A 36 24.14 -2.69 0.76
N THR A 37 23.87 -2.87 2.06
CA THR A 37 24.29 -4.04 2.83
C THR A 37 23.56 -5.32 2.35
N ASN A 38 24.01 -6.49 2.83
CA ASN A 38 23.29 -7.74 2.55
C ASN A 38 21.88 -7.74 3.14
N SER A 39 21.69 -7.12 4.32
CA SER A 39 20.36 -6.93 4.94
C SER A 39 19.47 -6.06 4.07
N ASP A 40 19.96 -4.90 3.61
CA ASP A 40 19.21 -4.00 2.71
C ASP A 40 18.78 -4.73 1.43
N ARG A 41 19.68 -5.52 0.84
CA ARG A 41 19.37 -6.30 -0.38
C ARG A 41 18.30 -7.35 -0.13
N ALA A 42 18.30 -7.98 1.05
CA ALA A 42 17.28 -8.95 1.44
C ALA A 42 15.93 -8.25 1.66
N GLU A 43 15.93 -7.11 2.34
CA GLU A 43 14.73 -6.29 2.58
C GLU A 43 14.12 -5.79 1.26
N VAL A 44 14.93 -5.23 0.35
CA VAL A 44 14.49 -4.81 -0.99
C VAL A 44 13.86 -5.97 -1.75
N ARG A 45 14.46 -7.14 -1.72
CA ARG A 45 13.92 -8.34 -2.38
C ARG A 45 12.56 -8.74 -1.80
N THR A 46 12.43 -8.75 -0.48
CA THR A 46 11.18 -9.04 0.22
C THR A 46 10.12 -7.99 -0.13
N THR A 47 10.49 -6.71 -0.14
CA THR A 47 9.59 -5.61 -0.52
C THR A 47 9.09 -5.75 -1.95
N ILE A 48 9.97 -6.06 -2.93
CA ILE A 48 9.57 -6.29 -4.32
C ILE A 48 8.57 -7.45 -4.41
N ARG A 49 8.86 -8.59 -3.76
CA ARG A 49 7.94 -9.74 -3.72
C ARG A 49 6.59 -9.36 -3.12
N SER A 50 6.61 -8.60 -2.03
CA SER A 50 5.43 -8.11 -1.33
C SER A 50 4.59 -7.16 -2.20
N VAL A 51 5.21 -6.14 -2.80
CA VAL A 51 4.54 -5.17 -3.69
C VAL A 51 3.86 -5.86 -4.87
N LEU A 52 4.54 -6.82 -5.48
CA LEU A 52 4.05 -7.58 -6.62
C LEU A 52 3.18 -8.78 -6.22
N ARG A 53 3.07 -9.08 -4.93
CA ARG A 53 2.35 -10.26 -4.38
C ARG A 53 2.79 -11.57 -5.08
N LEU A 54 4.11 -11.76 -5.26
CA LEU A 54 4.63 -12.90 -6.04
C LEU A 54 4.38 -14.26 -5.38
N ASP A 55 4.16 -14.28 -4.08
CA ASP A 55 3.92 -15.49 -3.29
C ASP A 55 2.44 -15.92 -3.27
N GLU A 56 1.55 -15.13 -3.90
CA GLU A 56 0.13 -15.42 -3.97
C GLU A 56 -0.16 -16.49 -5.03
N ASP A 57 -0.90 -17.53 -4.64
CA ASP A 57 -1.38 -18.56 -5.56
C ASP A 57 -2.64 -18.08 -6.29
N LEU A 58 -2.52 -17.82 -7.58
CA LEU A 58 -3.65 -17.45 -8.44
C LEU A 58 -4.35 -18.67 -9.09
N ALA A 59 -3.90 -19.89 -8.82
CA ALA A 59 -4.48 -21.07 -9.46
C ALA A 59 -5.99 -21.24 -9.16
N PRO A 60 -6.50 -20.96 -7.94
CA PRO A 60 -7.93 -20.99 -7.67
C PRO A 60 -8.72 -20.00 -8.55
N LEU A 61 -8.28 -18.73 -8.61
CA LEU A 61 -8.89 -17.70 -9.45
C LEU A 61 -8.88 -18.11 -10.92
N HIS A 62 -7.75 -18.58 -11.41
CA HIS A 62 -7.61 -19.01 -12.82
C HIS A 62 -8.48 -20.23 -13.16
N ARG A 63 -8.70 -21.14 -12.22
CA ARG A 63 -9.66 -22.26 -12.41
C ARG A 63 -11.09 -21.76 -12.59
N VAL A 64 -11.52 -20.84 -11.74
CA VAL A 64 -12.86 -20.24 -11.84
C VAL A 64 -12.99 -19.46 -13.16
N ALA A 65 -12.05 -18.62 -13.48
CA ALA A 65 -12.06 -17.79 -14.70
C ALA A 65 -12.14 -18.63 -15.99
N ARG A 66 -11.47 -19.80 -16.05
CA ARG A 66 -11.54 -20.70 -17.22
C ARG A 66 -12.95 -21.24 -17.49
N ARG A 67 -13.79 -21.37 -16.44
CA ARG A 67 -15.16 -21.90 -16.57
C ARG A 67 -16.13 -20.85 -17.16
N HIS A 68 -15.77 -19.58 -17.14
CA HIS A 68 -16.59 -18.48 -17.63
C HIS A 68 -16.02 -17.92 -18.94
N PRO A 69 -16.73 -18.02 -20.07
CA PRO A 69 -16.21 -17.59 -21.38
C PRO A 69 -15.70 -16.15 -21.39
N GLY A 70 -16.37 -15.23 -20.71
CA GLY A 70 -16.01 -13.81 -20.63
C GLY A 70 -14.71 -13.55 -19.84
N TYR A 71 -14.21 -14.51 -19.05
CA TYR A 71 -13.02 -14.33 -18.20
C TYR A 71 -11.83 -15.20 -18.60
N ARG A 72 -11.88 -15.90 -19.75
CA ARG A 72 -10.77 -16.74 -20.24
C ARG A 72 -9.48 -15.96 -20.49
N TRP A 73 -9.56 -14.66 -20.65
CA TRP A 73 -8.41 -13.77 -20.77
C TRP A 73 -7.59 -13.68 -19.46
N VAL A 74 -8.22 -13.85 -18.30
CA VAL A 74 -7.56 -13.73 -16.97
C VAL A 74 -6.38 -14.72 -16.86
N PRO A 75 -6.54 -16.03 -17.00
CA PRO A 75 -5.41 -16.95 -16.96
C PRO A 75 -4.48 -16.81 -18.17
N ARG A 76 -4.99 -16.40 -19.35
CA ARG A 76 -4.17 -16.19 -20.55
C ARG A 76 -3.10 -15.11 -20.34
N PHE A 77 -3.43 -14.04 -19.61
CA PHE A 77 -2.52 -12.93 -19.34
C PHE A 77 -1.92 -12.99 -17.93
N GLY A 78 -2.17 -14.06 -17.16
CA GLY A 78 -1.69 -14.16 -15.77
C GLY A 78 -2.26 -13.08 -14.87
N ALA A 79 -3.46 -12.56 -15.22
CA ALA A 79 -4.08 -11.46 -14.47
C ALA A 79 -4.63 -11.93 -13.12
N GLY A 80 -4.88 -10.96 -12.21
CA GLY A 80 -5.49 -11.22 -10.89
C GLY A 80 -4.68 -10.71 -9.71
N ARG A 81 -3.40 -10.32 -9.90
CA ARG A 81 -2.60 -9.73 -8.83
C ARG A 81 -2.95 -8.26 -8.62
N ILE A 82 -3.28 -7.91 -7.39
CA ILE A 82 -3.49 -6.53 -6.97
C ILE A 82 -2.18 -6.05 -6.35
N LEU A 83 -1.56 -5.04 -6.93
CA LEU A 83 -0.35 -4.44 -6.37
C LEU A 83 -0.67 -3.73 -5.06
N ARG A 84 0.29 -3.74 -4.14
CA ARG A 84 0.18 -2.99 -2.88
C ARG A 84 1.40 -2.08 -2.68
N ALA A 85 1.32 -1.16 -1.75
CA ALA A 85 2.44 -0.27 -1.42
C ALA A 85 3.60 -1.04 -0.76
N PRO A 86 4.80 -0.47 -0.66
CA PRO A 86 5.92 -1.07 0.06
C PRO A 86 5.61 -1.44 1.50
N THR A 87 4.82 -0.63 2.23
CA THR A 87 4.43 -0.86 3.62
C THR A 87 2.92 -0.93 3.81
N ALA A 88 2.45 -1.66 4.82
CA ALA A 88 1.03 -1.67 5.20
C ALA A 88 0.59 -0.30 5.77
N PHE A 89 1.52 0.44 6.37
CA PHE A 89 1.29 1.82 6.79
C PHE A 89 0.91 2.72 5.60
N GLU A 90 1.68 2.68 4.52
CA GLU A 90 1.40 3.44 3.30
C GLU A 90 0.04 3.09 2.70
N ASP A 91 -0.30 1.80 2.59
CA ASP A 91 -1.61 1.35 2.12
C ASP A 91 -2.73 1.93 2.99
N THR A 92 -2.57 1.89 4.33
CA THR A 92 -3.57 2.38 5.27
C THR A 92 -3.75 3.89 5.18
N VAL A 93 -2.66 4.66 5.13
CA VAL A 93 -2.73 6.14 4.97
C VAL A 93 -3.40 6.51 3.66
N LYS A 94 -3.02 5.86 2.55
CA LYS A 94 -3.65 6.09 1.25
C LYS A 94 -5.14 5.76 1.29
N MET A 95 -5.52 4.65 1.93
CA MET A 95 -6.92 4.26 2.05
C MET A 95 -7.73 5.28 2.88
N ILE A 96 -7.22 5.79 4.00
CA ILE A 96 -7.85 6.87 4.76
C ILE A 96 -8.05 8.10 3.86
N CYS A 97 -7.08 8.42 3.00
CA CYS A 97 -7.20 9.54 2.05
C CYS A 97 -8.27 9.33 0.98
N THR A 98 -8.73 8.12 0.71
CA THR A 98 -9.81 7.86 -0.27
C THR A 98 -11.21 8.04 0.27
N THR A 99 -11.39 8.06 1.60
CA THR A 99 -12.73 8.06 2.22
C THR A 99 -13.50 9.36 1.93
N ASN A 100 -14.76 9.25 1.49
CA ASN A 100 -15.69 10.37 1.27
C ASN A 100 -15.08 11.56 0.52
N CYS A 101 -14.37 11.32 -0.59
CA CYS A 101 -13.85 12.39 -1.43
C CYS A 101 -13.63 11.91 -2.88
N SER A 102 -13.38 12.87 -3.78
CA SER A 102 -13.03 12.56 -5.16
C SER A 102 -11.62 11.97 -5.26
N TRP A 103 -11.37 11.21 -6.33
CA TRP A 103 -10.04 10.70 -6.63
C TRP A 103 -8.98 11.81 -6.77
N SER A 104 -9.36 12.94 -7.38
CA SER A 104 -8.48 14.11 -7.50
C SER A 104 -8.02 14.64 -6.14
N LEU A 105 -8.93 14.72 -5.15
CA LEU A 105 -8.58 15.16 -3.80
C LEU A 105 -7.67 14.15 -3.09
N THR A 106 -7.92 12.86 -3.27
CA THR A 106 -7.03 11.80 -2.77
C THR A 106 -5.62 11.96 -3.31
N VAL A 107 -5.47 12.10 -4.64
CA VAL A 107 -4.18 12.32 -5.30
C VAL A 107 -3.47 13.54 -4.73
N GLN A 108 -4.18 14.67 -4.56
CA GLN A 108 -3.60 15.89 -4.00
C GLN A 108 -3.09 15.69 -2.57
N MET A 109 -3.85 15.03 -1.69
CA MET A 109 -3.42 14.76 -0.31
C MET A 109 -2.17 13.90 -0.27
N VAL A 110 -2.16 12.78 -1.02
CA VAL A 110 -1.03 11.87 -1.08
C VAL A 110 0.21 12.56 -1.68
N THR A 111 0.05 13.32 -2.78
CA THR A 111 1.15 14.08 -3.39
C THR A 111 1.76 15.09 -2.43
N ARG A 112 0.92 15.79 -1.64
CA ARG A 112 1.42 16.73 -0.63
C ARG A 112 2.13 16.01 0.51
N LEU A 113 1.61 14.88 1.00
CA LEU A 113 2.29 14.08 2.04
C LEU A 113 3.68 13.65 1.56
N VAL A 114 3.77 13.05 0.38
CA VAL A 114 5.05 12.62 -0.21
C VAL A 114 5.97 13.82 -0.46
N GLY A 115 5.44 14.89 -1.04
CA GLY A 115 6.24 16.09 -1.37
C GLY A 115 6.80 16.84 -0.16
N LYS A 116 6.09 16.79 0.98
CA LYS A 116 6.47 17.53 2.19
C LYS A 116 7.27 16.70 3.19
N LEU A 117 6.94 15.41 3.33
CA LEU A 117 7.49 14.54 4.36
C LEU A 117 8.27 13.34 3.81
N GLY A 118 8.12 13.02 2.52
CA GLY A 118 8.79 11.87 1.92
C GLY A 118 10.31 12.05 1.81
N HIS A 119 11.05 10.97 2.03
CA HIS A 119 12.50 10.93 1.87
C HIS A 119 12.88 11.03 0.39
N VAL A 120 13.84 11.88 0.07
CA VAL A 120 14.38 12.01 -1.29
C VAL A 120 15.19 10.76 -1.63
N VAL A 121 14.90 10.17 -2.78
CA VAL A 121 15.69 9.07 -3.35
C VAL A 121 16.48 9.55 -4.56
N VAL A 122 17.39 8.72 -5.03
CA VAL A 122 18.17 9.00 -6.26
C VAL A 122 17.20 9.33 -7.41
N GLY A 123 17.55 10.34 -8.21
CA GLY A 123 16.69 10.82 -9.30
C GLY A 123 15.61 11.83 -8.89
N GLY A 124 15.65 12.34 -7.63
CA GLY A 124 14.77 13.41 -7.16
C GLY A 124 13.33 12.97 -6.82
N GLN A 125 13.01 11.71 -6.99
CA GLN A 125 11.74 11.13 -6.51
C GLN A 125 11.72 11.10 -4.98
N ARG A 126 10.56 10.86 -4.40
CA ARG A 126 10.40 10.73 -2.95
C ARG A 126 9.71 9.43 -2.59
N ALA A 127 10.23 8.74 -1.58
CA ALA A 127 9.55 7.64 -0.93
C ALA A 127 8.36 8.19 -0.12
N PHE A 128 7.41 7.31 0.18
CA PHE A 128 6.29 7.65 1.07
C PHE A 128 6.83 7.98 2.48
N PRO A 129 6.22 8.94 3.21
CA PRO A 129 6.64 9.29 4.55
C PRO A 129 6.60 8.11 5.52
N THR A 130 7.59 7.99 6.38
CA THR A 130 7.58 7.03 7.48
C THR A 130 6.59 7.44 8.57
N PRO A 131 6.17 6.52 9.46
CA PRO A 131 5.38 6.86 10.64
C PRO A 131 6.00 7.97 11.48
N GLU A 132 7.34 7.96 11.67
CA GLU A 132 8.08 8.96 12.44
C GLU A 132 7.99 10.34 11.80
N ALA A 133 8.22 10.44 10.49
CA ALA A 133 8.11 11.69 9.74
C ALA A 133 6.68 12.27 9.82
N MET A 134 5.68 11.40 9.82
CA MET A 134 4.30 11.83 9.99
C MET A 134 3.95 12.19 11.45
N ALA A 135 4.38 11.39 12.43
CA ALA A 135 4.09 11.62 13.85
C ALA A 135 4.73 12.91 14.40
N SER A 136 5.86 13.35 13.82
CA SER A 136 6.56 14.58 14.21
C SER A 136 5.79 15.86 13.88
N GLN A 137 4.77 15.79 13.01
CA GLN A 137 4.02 16.97 12.59
C GLN A 137 2.84 17.25 13.52
N PRO A 138 2.50 18.54 13.77
CA PRO A 138 1.28 18.88 14.50
C PRO A 138 0.03 18.65 13.63
N GLU A 139 -1.15 18.44 14.24
CA GLU A 139 -2.40 18.24 13.50
C GLU A 139 -2.69 19.39 12.52
N ARG A 140 -2.34 20.62 12.88
CA ARG A 140 -2.50 21.80 12.03
C ARG A 140 -1.82 21.62 10.67
N PHE A 141 -0.65 20.93 10.61
CA PHE A 141 0.03 20.64 9.35
C PHE A 141 -0.86 19.83 8.40
N TYR A 142 -1.51 18.79 8.91
CA TYR A 142 -2.43 17.97 8.10
C TYR A 142 -3.63 18.76 7.61
N ARG A 143 -4.13 19.67 8.46
CA ARG A 143 -5.30 20.49 8.16
C ARG A 143 -5.01 21.57 7.12
N THR A 144 -3.89 22.26 7.23
CA THR A 144 -3.59 23.46 6.42
C THR A 144 -2.66 23.19 5.23
N VAL A 145 -1.65 22.34 5.38
CA VAL A 145 -0.66 22.04 4.34
C VAL A 145 -1.12 20.86 3.49
N ILE A 146 -1.47 19.73 4.13
CA ILE A 146 -1.95 18.54 3.42
C ILE A 146 -3.39 18.75 2.92
N ARG A 147 -4.17 19.54 3.65
CA ARG A 147 -5.61 19.78 3.42
C ARG A 147 -6.43 18.50 3.53
N ALA A 148 -6.13 17.69 4.54
CA ALA A 148 -6.80 16.42 4.79
C ALA A 148 -8.19 16.57 5.44
N GLY A 149 -8.59 17.78 5.81
CA GLY A 149 -9.90 18.06 6.42
C GLY A 149 -10.08 17.28 7.72
N TYR A 150 -11.21 16.60 7.86
CA TYR A 150 -11.57 15.81 9.05
C TYR A 150 -10.64 14.60 9.27
N ARG A 151 -9.86 14.17 8.24
CA ARG A 151 -8.90 13.08 8.33
C ARG A 151 -7.62 13.48 9.07
N SER A 152 -7.41 14.79 9.29
CA SER A 152 -6.17 15.30 9.88
C SER A 152 -5.83 14.66 11.24
N PRO A 153 -6.72 14.55 12.22
CA PRO A 153 -6.44 13.86 13.47
C PRO A 153 -6.24 12.35 13.27
N TYR A 154 -6.92 11.71 12.32
CA TYR A 154 -6.79 10.28 12.06
C TYR A 154 -5.42 9.89 11.51
N LEU A 155 -4.88 10.69 10.59
CA LEU A 155 -3.55 10.49 10.01
C LEU A 155 -2.46 10.66 11.07
N LEU A 156 -2.60 11.67 11.93
CA LEU A 156 -1.65 11.91 13.02
C LEU A 156 -1.71 10.80 14.08
N GLU A 157 -2.92 10.41 14.49
CA GLU A 157 -3.12 9.34 15.48
C GLU A 157 -2.55 8.01 14.98
N LEU A 158 -2.85 7.65 13.72
CA LEU A 158 -2.31 6.45 13.08
C LEU A 158 -0.78 6.43 13.14
N ALA A 159 -0.14 7.53 12.72
CA ALA A 159 1.32 7.64 12.72
C ALA A 159 1.90 7.49 14.14
N ARG A 160 1.32 8.16 15.13
CA ARG A 160 1.76 8.09 16.54
C ARG A 160 1.64 6.68 17.10
N ARG A 161 0.52 6.00 16.87
CA ARG A 161 0.30 4.62 17.34
C ARG A 161 1.29 3.65 16.72
N CYS A 162 1.68 3.87 15.45
CA CYS A 162 2.73 3.07 14.82
C CYS A 162 4.10 3.32 15.46
N VAL A 163 4.46 4.59 15.73
CA VAL A 163 5.74 4.96 16.35
C VAL A 163 5.86 4.44 17.79
N THR A 164 4.78 4.48 18.57
CA THR A 164 4.77 3.97 19.95
C THR A 164 4.74 2.45 20.04
N GLY A 165 4.58 1.75 18.92
CA GLY A 165 4.43 0.29 18.90
C GLY A 165 3.05 -0.22 19.33
N GLU A 166 2.11 0.68 19.67
CA GLU A 166 0.71 0.31 19.99
C GLU A 166 0.03 -0.36 18.81
N LEU A 167 0.40 0.03 17.59
CA LEU A 167 -0.14 -0.51 16.36
C LEU A 167 0.98 -0.94 15.41
N ASN A 168 1.07 -2.24 15.15
CA ASN A 168 1.99 -2.80 14.16
C ASN A 168 1.18 -3.30 12.94
N LEU A 169 1.13 -2.49 11.89
CA LEU A 169 0.40 -2.81 10.67
C LEU A 169 1.08 -3.89 9.82
N GLU A 170 2.40 -4.04 9.94
CA GLU A 170 3.11 -5.05 9.14
C GLU A 170 2.74 -6.48 9.53
N ARG A 171 2.15 -6.69 10.72
CA ARG A 171 1.52 -7.96 11.12
C ARG A 171 0.51 -8.49 10.10
N LEU A 172 -0.20 -7.60 9.40
CA LEU A 172 -1.12 -7.94 8.32
C LEU A 172 -0.45 -8.75 7.19
N ARG A 173 0.89 -8.64 7.07
CA ARG A 173 1.70 -9.25 6.00
C ARG A 173 2.63 -10.35 6.48
N THR A 174 3.07 -10.26 7.74
CA THR A 174 4.14 -11.11 8.30
C THR A 174 3.62 -12.21 9.21
N GLU A 175 2.41 -12.06 9.74
CA GLU A 175 1.81 -13.02 10.67
C GLU A 175 0.67 -13.80 10.01
N THR A 176 0.49 -15.03 10.47
CA THR A 176 -0.70 -15.83 10.13
C THR A 176 -1.86 -15.33 10.97
N MET A 177 -2.72 -14.54 10.36
CA MET A 177 -3.92 -13.97 11.00
C MET A 177 -5.18 -14.43 10.25
N THR A 178 -6.25 -14.69 10.98
CA THR A 178 -7.55 -14.95 10.39
C THR A 178 -8.13 -13.67 9.76
N ALA A 179 -9.14 -13.82 8.91
CA ALA A 179 -9.84 -12.66 8.31
C ALA A 179 -10.49 -11.78 9.39
N GLU A 180 -11.00 -12.39 10.46
CA GLU A 180 -11.61 -11.72 11.62
C GLU A 180 -10.59 -10.90 12.39
N GLU A 181 -9.41 -11.48 12.68
CA GLU A 181 -8.31 -10.77 13.37
C GLU A 181 -7.80 -9.59 12.57
N LYS A 182 -7.60 -9.76 11.25
CA LYS A 182 -7.24 -8.65 10.35
C LYS A 182 -8.31 -7.57 10.32
N THR A 183 -9.59 -7.99 10.28
CA THR A 183 -10.73 -7.07 10.30
C THR A 183 -10.77 -6.27 11.60
N ALA A 184 -10.60 -6.93 12.75
CA ALA A 184 -10.59 -6.29 14.06
C ALA A 184 -9.44 -5.27 14.17
N LEU A 185 -8.23 -5.63 13.74
CA LEU A 185 -7.07 -4.73 13.72
C LEU A 185 -7.34 -3.49 12.87
N LEU A 186 -7.86 -3.67 11.65
CA LEU A 186 -8.13 -2.56 10.73
C LEU A 186 -9.26 -1.65 11.22
N ARG A 187 -10.33 -2.24 11.77
CA ARG A 187 -11.48 -1.49 12.31
C ARG A 187 -11.17 -0.71 13.58
N ALA A 188 -10.11 -1.05 14.31
CA ALA A 188 -9.61 -0.30 15.46
C ALA A 188 -8.87 1.00 15.06
N ILE A 189 -8.69 1.26 13.75
CA ILE A 189 -8.03 2.46 13.23
C ILE A 189 -9.09 3.51 12.93
N LYS A 190 -8.99 4.69 13.54
CA LYS A 190 -9.87 5.82 13.23
C LYS A 190 -9.75 6.21 11.74
N GLY A 191 -10.89 6.37 11.10
CA GLY A 191 -10.96 6.67 9.67
C GLY A 191 -10.99 5.43 8.77
N VAL A 192 -10.85 4.23 9.33
CA VAL A 192 -11.03 2.96 8.60
C VAL A 192 -12.43 2.42 8.89
N GLY A 193 -13.38 2.80 8.04
CA GLY A 193 -14.74 2.26 8.04
C GLY A 193 -14.83 0.89 7.33
N PRO A 194 -16.03 0.29 7.18
CA PRO A 194 -16.22 -1.01 6.51
C PRO A 194 -15.60 -1.02 5.10
N TYR A 195 -15.91 -0.04 4.29
CA TYR A 195 -15.37 0.12 2.94
C TYR A 195 -13.84 0.10 2.90
N ALA A 196 -13.19 0.93 3.75
CA ALA A 196 -11.74 1.01 3.79
C ALA A 196 -11.11 -0.29 4.32
N ALA A 197 -11.74 -0.93 5.31
CA ALA A 197 -11.31 -2.22 5.83
C ALA A 197 -11.34 -3.31 4.76
N ASP A 198 -12.43 -3.42 3.99
CA ASP A 198 -12.58 -4.44 2.94
C ASP A 198 -11.54 -4.27 1.83
N HIS A 199 -11.23 -3.02 1.43
CA HIS A 199 -10.14 -2.76 0.48
C HIS A 199 -8.78 -3.15 1.04
N LEU A 200 -8.47 -2.79 2.30
CA LEU A 200 -7.22 -3.16 2.95
C LEU A 200 -7.11 -4.68 3.14
N LEU A 201 -8.19 -5.35 3.53
CA LEU A 201 -8.24 -6.81 3.65
C LEU A 201 -7.83 -7.48 2.34
N ARG A 202 -8.36 -7.01 1.22
CA ARG A 202 -8.00 -7.53 -0.11
C ARG A 202 -6.52 -7.34 -0.42
N LEU A 203 -5.92 -6.20 -0.07
CA LEU A 203 -4.48 -5.97 -0.22
C LEU A 203 -3.65 -6.93 0.66
N HIS A 204 -4.24 -7.44 1.75
CA HIS A 204 -3.60 -8.33 2.71
C HIS A 204 -4.07 -9.80 2.63
N GLY A 205 -4.59 -10.21 1.46
CA GLY A 205 -4.87 -11.62 1.14
C GLY A 205 -6.19 -12.18 1.65
N VAL A 206 -7.16 -11.31 1.97
CA VAL A 206 -8.55 -11.69 2.27
C VAL A 206 -9.41 -11.31 1.06
N ASP A 207 -9.65 -12.25 0.16
CA ASP A 207 -10.26 -11.99 -1.14
C ASP A 207 -11.77 -12.36 -1.22
N ASP A 208 -12.35 -12.89 -0.14
CA ASP A 208 -13.74 -13.32 -0.02
C ASP A 208 -14.70 -12.17 0.32
N ARG A 209 -14.19 -10.96 0.54
CA ARG A 209 -14.97 -9.77 0.85
C ARG A 209 -15.03 -8.82 -0.33
N PHE A 210 -16.23 -8.31 -0.59
CA PHE A 210 -16.46 -7.37 -1.67
C PHE A 210 -16.59 -5.95 -1.12
N ALA A 211 -15.60 -5.11 -1.43
CA ALA A 211 -15.65 -3.70 -1.04
C ALA A 211 -16.66 -2.95 -1.94
N HIS A 212 -17.83 -2.66 -1.40
CA HIS A 212 -18.85 -1.85 -2.07
C HIS A 212 -18.47 -0.38 -2.07
N ASP A 213 -18.33 0.21 -3.25
CA ASP A 213 -18.22 1.65 -3.43
C ASP A 213 -19.36 2.20 -4.32
N SER A 214 -19.47 3.52 -4.36
CA SER A 214 -20.49 4.20 -5.16
C SER A 214 -20.32 3.97 -6.67
N TRP A 215 -19.12 3.66 -7.14
CA TRP A 215 -18.86 3.36 -8.55
C TRP A 215 -19.35 1.95 -8.88
N ILE A 216 -19.01 0.97 -8.08
CA ILE A 216 -19.48 -0.43 -8.25
C ILE A 216 -21.01 -0.47 -8.17
N THR A 217 -21.61 0.19 -7.16
CA THR A 217 -23.08 0.26 -7.06
C THR A 217 -23.72 0.78 -8.33
N LYS A 218 -23.13 1.82 -8.97
CA LYS A 218 -23.64 2.36 -10.25
C LYS A 218 -23.48 1.44 -11.44
N GLN A 219 -22.52 0.50 -11.42
CA GLN A 219 -22.33 -0.46 -12.52
C GLN A 219 -23.32 -1.63 -12.46
N PHE A 220 -23.86 -1.92 -11.28
CA PHE A 220 -24.77 -3.05 -11.06
C PHE A 220 -26.22 -2.63 -10.74
N ALA A 221 -26.53 -1.33 -10.73
CA ALA A 221 -27.89 -0.79 -10.65
C ALA A 221 -28.46 -0.56 -12.05
#